data_28461d11b4600fd4aba45f5e9ecde9a9
#
_entry.id   28461d11b4600fd4aba45f5e9ecde9a9
#
_cell.length_a   1.000
_cell.length_b   1.000
_cell.length_c   1.000
_cell.angle_alpha   90.00
_cell.angle_beta   90.00
_cell.angle_gamma   90.00
#
_symmetry.space_group_name_H-M   'P 1'
#
loop_
_entity.id
_entity.type
_entity.pdbx_description
1 polymer ?
#
loop_
_entity_poly.entity_id
_entity_poly.type
_entity_poly.pdbx_seq_one_letter_code
_entity_poly.pdbx_strand_id
1 'polypeptide(L)'
;MTDTRFFVNPEDVTRFAEVHQCDTERNALVQRKHRQDRPSYLDAGRLESGGGGLVSSTHDYASFLQMLVNEGELDGERILSPEAVRIMRTNSLRDGLNLRGSLTSDGSIGQGFGVDFAVIMNPVKANLPHSPGTYYWSGAAGTWFWIDPQEDMFWIGMIQARGKRRHGAAKMREVAADIIYDSILPLSLIHI
;
A
#
# COMPACT_ATOMS: atom_id res chain seq x y z
N MET A 1 2.69 17.87 1.77
CA MET A 1 1.66 17.00 1.12
C MET A 1 0.48 17.87 0.71
N THR A 2 0.48 18.37 -0.50
CA THR A 2 -0.52 19.34 -0.99
C THR A 2 -1.69 18.69 -1.74
N ASP A 3 -1.50 17.47 -2.22
CA ASP A 3 -2.50 16.68 -2.95
C ASP A 3 -3.30 15.73 -2.04
N THR A 4 -2.90 15.57 -0.77
CA THR A 4 -3.56 14.65 0.16
C THR A 4 -4.68 15.35 0.92
N ARG A 5 -5.93 14.96 0.61
CA ARG A 5 -7.12 15.61 1.15
C ARG A 5 -8.35 14.69 1.06
N PHE A 6 -9.45 15.06 1.69
CA PHE A 6 -10.68 14.26 1.69
C PHE A 6 -11.58 14.48 0.46
N PHE A 7 -11.31 15.48 -0.36
CA PHE A 7 -11.99 15.71 -1.63
C PHE A 7 -11.01 16.27 -2.67
N VAL A 8 -11.38 16.17 -3.92
CA VAL A 8 -10.60 16.71 -5.06
C VAL A 8 -11.04 18.14 -5.33
N ASN A 9 -10.11 19.08 -5.33
CA ASN A 9 -10.42 20.46 -5.73
C ASN A 9 -10.87 20.53 -7.20
N PRO A 10 -11.72 21.49 -7.57
CA PRO A 10 -12.17 21.65 -8.96
C PRO A 10 -11.05 21.74 -10.00
N GLU A 11 -9.94 22.39 -9.66
CA GLU A 11 -8.76 22.54 -10.51
C GLU A 11 -7.98 21.24 -10.71
N ASP A 12 -8.11 20.26 -9.80
CA ASP A 12 -7.39 18.99 -9.83
C ASP A 12 -8.20 17.83 -10.46
N VAL A 13 -9.43 18.08 -10.89
CA VAL A 13 -10.33 17.04 -11.43
C VAL A 13 -9.71 16.28 -12.61
N THR A 14 -8.96 16.97 -13.46
CA THR A 14 -8.29 16.35 -14.63
C THR A 14 -7.14 15.42 -14.24
N ARG A 15 -6.59 15.57 -13.03
CA ARG A 15 -5.55 14.71 -12.47
C ARG A 15 -6.12 13.52 -11.68
N PHE A 16 -7.41 13.56 -11.39
CA PHE A 16 -8.06 12.52 -10.59
C PHE A 16 -8.27 11.24 -11.41
N ALA A 17 -7.61 10.17 -11.01
CA ALA A 17 -7.64 8.90 -11.72
C ALA A 17 -9.03 8.24 -11.65
N GLU A 18 -9.54 7.83 -12.80
CA GLU A 18 -10.79 7.11 -12.90
C GLU A 18 -10.67 5.67 -12.39
N VAL A 19 -11.68 5.21 -11.65
CA VAL A 19 -11.72 3.84 -11.17
C VAL A 19 -12.27 2.92 -12.26
N HIS A 20 -11.53 1.88 -12.58
CA HIS A 20 -11.94 0.82 -13.49
C HIS A 20 -12.36 -0.45 -12.71
N GLN A 21 -13.10 -1.31 -13.37
CA GLN A 21 -13.43 -2.64 -12.88
C GLN A 21 -13.24 -3.68 -13.98
N CYS A 22 -12.90 -4.90 -13.57
CA CYS A 22 -12.84 -6.00 -14.50
C CYS A 22 -14.25 -6.45 -14.89
N ASP A 23 -14.56 -6.37 -16.19
CA ASP A 23 -15.71 -6.99 -16.82
C ASP A 23 -15.30 -8.42 -17.24
N THR A 24 -15.83 -9.41 -16.53
CA THR A 24 -15.47 -10.82 -16.77
C THR A 24 -16.07 -11.39 -18.04
N GLU A 25 -17.17 -10.82 -18.54
CA GLU A 25 -17.82 -11.25 -19.78
C GLU A 25 -17.05 -10.75 -20.99
N ARG A 26 -16.60 -9.50 -20.94
CA ARG A 26 -15.84 -8.84 -22.02
C ARG A 26 -14.35 -9.08 -21.95
N ASN A 27 -13.86 -9.66 -20.85
CA ASN A 27 -12.44 -9.82 -20.57
C ASN A 27 -11.66 -8.49 -20.68
N ALA A 28 -12.23 -7.40 -20.16
CA ALA A 28 -11.72 -6.06 -20.32
C ALA A 28 -11.84 -5.24 -19.02
N LEU A 29 -11.00 -4.22 -18.90
CA LEU A 29 -11.19 -3.17 -17.89
C LEU A 29 -12.19 -2.15 -18.44
N VAL A 30 -13.26 -1.92 -17.70
CA VAL A 30 -14.28 -0.92 -18.03
C VAL A 30 -14.30 0.14 -16.92
N GLN A 31 -14.56 1.39 -17.31
CA GLN A 31 -14.73 2.47 -16.34
C GLN A 31 -15.88 2.13 -15.39
N ARG A 32 -15.63 2.23 -14.11
CA ARG A 32 -16.66 2.03 -13.10
C ARG A 32 -17.52 3.27 -12.98
N LYS A 33 -18.78 3.17 -13.33
CA LYS A 33 -19.75 4.24 -13.09
C LYS A 33 -19.82 4.54 -11.59
N HIS A 34 -19.78 5.84 -11.26
CA HIS A 34 -19.96 6.29 -9.88
C HIS A 34 -21.34 5.86 -9.39
N ARG A 35 -21.40 5.31 -8.16
CA ARG A 35 -22.67 4.98 -7.52
C ARG A 35 -23.33 6.27 -7.05
N GLN A 36 -24.52 6.55 -7.53
CA GLN A 36 -25.29 7.77 -7.19
C GLN A 36 -25.65 7.83 -5.68
N ASP A 37 -25.67 6.67 -5.00
CA ASP A 37 -25.98 6.56 -3.58
C ASP A 37 -24.79 6.81 -2.63
N ARG A 38 -23.61 7.15 -3.18
CA ARG A 38 -22.41 7.44 -2.37
C ARG A 38 -21.85 8.80 -2.73
N PRO A 39 -21.44 9.61 -1.71
CA PRO A 39 -20.76 10.87 -1.96
C PRO A 39 -19.54 10.67 -2.85
N SER A 40 -19.41 11.55 -3.84
CA SER A 40 -18.24 11.57 -4.74
C SER A 40 -17.02 12.12 -4.00
N TYR A 41 -15.82 11.77 -4.45
CA TYR A 41 -14.59 12.48 -4.05
C TYR A 41 -14.55 13.93 -4.56
N LEU A 42 -15.47 14.31 -5.45
CA LEU A 42 -15.65 15.69 -5.93
C LEU A 42 -16.57 16.51 -5.02
N ASP A 43 -17.13 15.93 -3.98
CA ASP A 43 -18.03 16.56 -3.03
C ASP A 43 -17.27 16.93 -1.74
N ALA A 44 -17.09 18.24 -1.53
CA ALA A 44 -16.41 18.77 -0.35
C ALA A 44 -17.17 18.50 0.98
N GLY A 45 -18.47 18.22 0.90
CA GLY A 45 -19.31 17.90 2.07
C GLY A 45 -19.31 16.42 2.46
N ARG A 46 -18.50 15.58 1.81
CA ARG A 46 -18.44 14.17 2.11
C ARG A 46 -17.83 13.90 3.50
N LEU A 47 -18.17 12.74 4.08
CA LEU A 47 -17.58 12.28 5.34
C LEU A 47 -16.05 12.12 5.20
N GLU A 48 -15.31 12.72 6.08
CA GLU A 48 -13.86 12.61 6.21
C GLU A 48 -13.50 11.27 6.88
N SER A 49 -13.52 10.20 6.09
CA SER A 49 -13.27 8.84 6.59
C SER A 49 -11.78 8.51 6.56
N GLY A 50 -11.18 8.23 7.69
CA GLY A 50 -9.79 7.79 7.80
C GLY A 50 -9.51 6.43 7.11
N GLY A 51 -10.53 5.57 6.97
CA GLY A 51 -10.38 4.24 6.38
C GLY A 51 -10.45 4.18 4.85
N GLY A 52 -10.70 5.30 4.16
CA GLY A 52 -10.82 5.29 2.69
C GLY A 52 -11.34 6.60 2.11
N GLY A 53 -11.26 7.67 2.87
CA GLY A 53 -11.73 8.99 2.48
C GLY A 53 -10.71 9.84 1.73
N LEU A 54 -9.44 9.57 1.91
CA LEU A 54 -8.37 10.38 1.33
C LEU A 54 -8.15 10.09 -0.16
N VAL A 55 -7.84 11.14 -0.90
CA VAL A 55 -7.16 11.11 -2.18
C VAL A 55 -5.74 11.60 -1.97
N SER A 56 -4.81 11.16 -2.81
CA SER A 56 -3.40 11.53 -2.71
C SER A 56 -2.72 11.36 -4.07
N SER A 57 -1.55 11.94 -4.23
CA SER A 57 -0.62 11.66 -5.32
C SER A 57 0.49 10.71 -4.90
N THR A 58 1.17 10.09 -5.86
CA THR A 58 2.35 9.26 -5.59
C THR A 58 3.45 10.05 -4.87
N HIS A 59 3.64 11.31 -5.25
CA HIS A 59 4.63 12.20 -4.62
C HIS A 59 4.32 12.44 -3.13
N ASP A 60 3.08 12.81 -2.81
CA ASP A 60 2.68 13.03 -1.41
C ASP A 60 2.79 11.74 -0.59
N TYR A 61 2.35 10.62 -1.18
CA TYR A 61 2.43 9.34 -0.47
C TYR A 61 3.89 8.88 -0.28
N ALA A 62 4.79 9.18 -1.23
CA ALA A 62 6.22 8.97 -1.09
C ALA A 62 6.81 9.77 0.08
N SER A 63 6.39 11.02 0.27
CA SER A 63 6.80 11.82 1.44
C SER A 63 6.38 11.18 2.76
N PHE A 64 5.15 10.62 2.81
CA PHE A 64 4.68 9.88 3.99
C PHE A 64 5.52 8.61 4.25
N LEU A 65 5.81 7.83 3.21
CA LEU A 65 6.64 6.63 3.37
C LEU A 65 8.09 6.96 3.73
N GLN A 66 8.65 8.04 3.16
CA GLN A 66 9.99 8.51 3.54
C GLN A 66 10.07 8.91 5.00
N MET A 67 9.03 9.58 5.52
CA MET A 67 8.93 9.89 6.94
C MET A 67 8.96 8.61 7.80
N LEU A 68 8.30 7.54 7.36
CA LEU A 68 8.32 6.26 8.08
C LEU A 68 9.67 5.55 7.98
N VAL A 69 10.36 5.59 6.82
CA VAL A 69 11.74 5.09 6.64
C VAL A 69 12.68 5.81 7.59
N ASN A 70 12.56 7.13 7.69
CA ASN A 70 13.34 7.98 8.60
C ASN A 70 12.89 7.90 10.07
N GLU A 71 12.15 6.86 10.45
CA GLU A 71 11.68 6.66 11.82
C GLU A 71 10.91 7.84 12.40
N GLY A 72 10.04 8.44 11.58
CA GLY A 72 9.10 9.48 11.96
C GLY A 72 9.56 10.92 11.72
N GLU A 73 10.59 11.12 10.91
CA GLU A 73 11.13 12.45 10.59
C GLU A 73 11.11 12.71 9.08
N LEU A 74 10.80 13.92 8.67
CA LEU A 74 10.84 14.38 7.29
C LEU A 74 11.33 15.82 7.24
N ASP A 75 12.33 16.09 6.40
CA ASP A 75 12.91 17.43 6.18
C ASP A 75 13.34 18.15 7.48
N GLY A 76 13.82 17.39 8.47
CA GLY A 76 14.24 17.90 9.77
C GLY A 76 13.10 18.10 10.79
N GLU A 77 11.86 17.85 10.39
CA GLU A 77 10.68 17.93 11.27
C GLU A 77 10.27 16.54 11.77
N ARG A 78 10.18 16.37 13.08
CA ARG A 78 9.74 15.12 13.70
C ARG A 78 8.23 15.08 13.87
N ILE A 79 7.59 14.18 13.11
CA ILE A 79 6.14 13.97 13.10
C ILE A 79 5.74 12.85 14.06
N LEU A 80 6.53 11.77 14.09
CA LEU A 80 6.34 10.63 14.98
C LEU A 80 7.63 10.35 15.77
N SER A 81 7.51 9.80 16.97
CA SER A 81 8.67 9.28 17.66
C SER A 81 9.15 7.97 17.00
N PRO A 82 10.45 7.62 17.06
CA PRO A 82 10.95 6.34 16.57
C PRO A 82 10.23 5.15 17.22
N GLU A 83 9.87 5.28 18.50
CA GLU A 83 9.11 4.27 19.23
C GLU A 83 7.69 4.10 18.66
N ALA A 84 7.01 5.19 18.27
CA ALA A 84 5.70 5.11 17.63
C ALA A 84 5.77 4.34 16.29
N VAL A 85 6.74 4.66 15.45
CA VAL A 85 6.97 3.93 14.18
C VAL A 85 7.28 2.46 14.44
N ARG A 86 8.11 2.17 15.45
CA ARG A 86 8.42 0.80 15.85
C ARG A 86 7.16 0.02 16.27
N ILE A 87 6.29 0.62 17.07
CA ILE A 87 5.01 0.01 17.48
C ILE A 87 4.12 -0.26 16.27
N MET A 88 4.00 0.69 15.36
CA MET A 88 3.17 0.56 14.15
C MET A 88 3.57 -0.65 13.29
N ARG A 89 4.86 -0.95 13.18
CA ARG A 89 5.43 -2.03 12.37
C ARG A 89 5.82 -3.30 13.14
N THR A 90 5.50 -3.39 14.43
CA THR A 90 5.77 -4.58 15.24
C THR A 90 4.51 -5.45 15.31
N ASN A 91 4.68 -6.76 15.10
CA ASN A 91 3.56 -7.68 15.21
C ASN A 91 2.92 -7.63 16.61
N SER A 92 1.63 -7.33 16.65
CA SER A 92 0.81 -7.26 17.86
C SER A 92 -0.18 -8.43 18.00
N LEU A 93 -0.19 -9.34 17.03
CA LEU A 93 -1.05 -10.52 17.10
C LEU A 93 -0.51 -11.50 18.14
N ARG A 94 -1.43 -12.17 18.85
CA ARG A 94 -1.08 -13.25 19.78
C ARG A 94 -0.38 -14.39 19.04
N ASP A 95 0.47 -15.12 19.77
CA ASP A 95 1.14 -16.30 19.23
C ASP A 95 0.14 -17.29 18.63
N GLY A 96 0.50 -17.81 17.46
CA GLY A 96 -0.36 -18.73 16.69
C GLY A 96 -1.48 -18.08 15.89
N LEU A 97 -1.73 -16.78 16.07
CA LEU A 97 -2.63 -16.03 15.19
C LEU A 97 -1.85 -15.53 13.97
N ASN A 98 -2.47 -15.69 12.82
CA ASN A 98 -2.02 -15.10 11.58
C ASN A 98 -3.21 -14.43 10.87
N LEU A 99 -2.93 -13.54 9.94
CA LEU A 99 -3.97 -12.84 9.17
C LEU A 99 -4.59 -13.77 8.12
N ARG A 100 -5.22 -14.88 8.53
CA ARG A 100 -5.90 -15.75 7.59
C ARG A 100 -7.22 -15.15 7.11
N GLY A 101 -7.30 -14.91 5.82
CA GLY A 101 -8.57 -14.96 5.09
C GLY A 101 -9.36 -13.68 4.93
N SER A 102 -9.16 -12.60 5.67
CA SER A 102 -10.00 -11.41 5.49
C SER A 102 -9.29 -10.19 4.93
N LEU A 103 -8.00 -10.03 5.15
CA LEU A 103 -7.26 -8.84 4.74
C LEU A 103 -6.21 -9.11 3.66
N THR A 104 -5.68 -10.32 3.59
CA THR A 104 -4.82 -10.77 2.50
C THR A 104 -5.34 -12.11 1.98
N SER A 105 -5.61 -12.20 0.69
CA SER A 105 -6.26 -13.35 0.05
C SER A 105 -5.45 -14.66 0.08
N ASP A 106 -4.18 -14.62 0.44
CA ASP A 106 -3.27 -15.75 0.32
C ASP A 106 -2.56 -16.06 1.63
N GLY A 107 -3.35 -16.44 2.61
CA GLY A 107 -2.87 -17.06 3.83
C GLY A 107 -1.58 -16.49 4.38
N SER A 108 -1.70 -15.63 5.26
CA SER A 108 -0.72 -14.92 6.07
C SER A 108 0.21 -15.80 6.93
N ILE A 109 0.59 -16.98 6.44
CA ILE A 109 1.62 -17.78 7.08
C ILE A 109 2.93 -16.96 7.00
N GLY A 110 3.59 -16.75 8.13
CA GLY A 110 4.82 -15.96 8.19
C GLY A 110 4.59 -14.45 8.20
N GLN A 111 3.33 -14.00 8.30
CA GLN A 111 2.97 -12.59 8.39
C GLN A 111 2.23 -12.29 9.69
N GLY A 112 2.43 -11.09 10.21
CA GLY A 112 1.77 -10.55 11.38
C GLY A 112 1.06 -9.23 11.05
N PHE A 113 0.57 -8.54 12.09
CA PHE A 113 -0.01 -7.22 11.97
C PHE A 113 0.37 -6.34 13.16
N GLY A 114 0.84 -5.15 12.88
CA GLY A 114 1.11 -4.11 13.86
C GLY A 114 -0.14 -3.30 14.19
N VAL A 115 0.03 -2.03 14.48
CA VAL A 115 -1.12 -1.13 14.73
C VAL A 115 -1.78 -0.73 13.40
N ASP A 116 -0.98 -0.44 12.36
CA ASP A 116 -1.48 0.03 11.06
C ASP A 116 -1.09 -0.82 9.87
N PHE A 117 -0.06 -1.67 10.00
CA PHE A 117 0.56 -2.37 8.88
C PHE A 117 0.59 -3.87 9.08
N ALA A 118 0.44 -4.60 7.97
CA ALA A 118 0.87 -5.99 7.91
C ALA A 118 2.40 -6.04 7.92
N VAL A 119 2.96 -7.05 8.60
CA VAL A 119 4.41 -7.20 8.80
C VAL A 119 4.85 -8.59 8.34
N ILE A 120 5.90 -8.66 7.54
CA ILE A 120 6.50 -9.92 7.11
C ILE A 120 7.46 -10.40 8.21
N MET A 121 7.01 -11.40 8.96
CA MET A 121 7.78 -11.98 10.08
C MET A 121 8.76 -13.06 9.61
N ASN A 122 8.35 -13.85 8.62
CA ASN A 122 9.15 -14.91 8.03
C ASN A 122 8.86 -14.99 6.53
N PRO A 123 9.72 -14.40 5.68
CA PRO A 123 9.50 -14.33 4.25
C PRO A 123 9.51 -15.72 3.58
N VAL A 124 10.29 -16.67 4.06
CA VAL A 124 10.31 -18.04 3.52
C VAL A 124 8.95 -18.71 3.73
N LYS A 125 8.37 -18.62 4.93
CA LYS A 125 7.04 -19.17 5.19
C LYS A 125 5.93 -18.40 4.44
N ALA A 126 6.12 -17.11 4.22
CA ALA A 126 5.20 -16.27 3.47
C ALA A 126 5.31 -16.47 1.95
N ASN A 127 6.37 -17.15 1.48
CA ASN A 127 6.73 -17.28 0.07
C ASN A 127 6.82 -15.90 -0.63
N LEU A 128 7.58 -14.99 -0.02
CA LEU A 128 7.77 -13.61 -0.48
C LEU A 128 9.26 -13.28 -0.54
N PRO A 129 9.70 -12.45 -1.51
CA PRO A 129 11.12 -12.08 -1.66
C PRO A 129 11.61 -11.04 -0.65
N HIS A 130 10.70 -10.44 0.10
CA HIS A 130 10.95 -9.34 1.02
C HIS A 130 11.84 -9.73 2.20
N SER A 131 12.49 -8.75 2.83
CA SER A 131 13.23 -8.97 4.07
C SER A 131 12.30 -9.16 5.28
N PRO A 132 12.75 -9.88 6.33
CA PRO A 132 12.03 -9.90 7.61
C PRO A 132 11.88 -8.49 8.19
N GLY A 133 10.69 -8.15 8.67
CA GLY A 133 10.38 -6.82 9.18
C GLY A 133 9.85 -5.83 8.12
N THR A 134 9.81 -6.21 6.85
CA THR A 134 9.08 -5.45 5.84
C THR A 134 7.63 -5.29 6.24
N TYR A 135 7.11 -4.07 6.14
CA TYR A 135 5.71 -3.78 6.46
C TYR A 135 5.01 -3.10 5.30
N TYR A 136 3.72 -3.35 5.17
CA TYR A 136 2.98 -3.00 3.96
C TYR A 136 1.49 -2.87 4.19
N TRP A 137 0.80 -2.25 3.24
CA TRP A 137 -0.65 -2.34 3.11
C TRP A 137 -1.10 -2.20 1.66
N SER A 138 -2.42 -2.37 1.45
CA SER A 138 -3.02 -2.24 0.12
C SER A 138 -4.43 -1.68 0.17
N GLY A 139 -4.85 -1.01 -0.91
CA GLY A 139 -6.17 -0.42 -1.06
C GLY A 139 -7.13 -1.27 -1.89
N ALA A 140 -8.43 -1.06 -1.66
CA ALA A 140 -9.49 -1.76 -2.39
C ALA A 140 -9.54 -1.46 -3.90
N ALA A 141 -8.92 -0.36 -4.34
CA ALA A 141 -8.78 0.01 -5.74
C ALA A 141 -7.49 -0.51 -6.39
N GLY A 142 -6.69 -1.30 -5.64
CA GLY A 142 -5.49 -1.95 -6.13
C GLY A 142 -4.19 -1.19 -5.89
N THR A 143 -4.22 -0.05 -5.23
CA THR A 143 -3.02 0.62 -4.74
C THR A 143 -2.33 -0.22 -3.67
N TRP A 144 -1.00 -0.18 -3.58
CA TRP A 144 -0.24 -0.85 -2.54
C TRP A 144 1.08 -0.14 -2.27
N PHE A 145 1.66 -0.41 -1.13
CA PHE A 145 3.03 -0.04 -0.81
C PHE A 145 3.67 -1.10 0.08
N TRP A 146 4.98 -1.10 0.14
CA TRP A 146 5.76 -1.72 1.21
C TRP A 146 6.95 -0.82 1.58
N ILE A 147 7.43 -1.00 2.79
CA ILE A 147 8.65 -0.42 3.32
C ILE A 147 9.51 -1.56 3.81
N ASP A 148 10.74 -1.64 3.34
CA ASP A 148 11.74 -2.61 3.78
C ASP A 148 12.85 -1.89 4.54
N PRO A 149 12.86 -1.98 5.88
CA PRO A 149 13.87 -1.30 6.68
C PRO A 149 15.28 -1.90 6.58
N GLN A 150 15.42 -3.14 6.08
CA GLN A 150 16.73 -3.75 5.91
C GLN A 150 17.42 -3.25 4.64
N GLU A 151 16.63 -2.97 3.61
CA GLU A 151 17.12 -2.45 2.34
C GLU A 151 17.04 -0.90 2.28
N ASP A 152 16.60 -0.24 3.37
CA ASP A 152 16.41 1.22 3.46
C ASP A 152 15.59 1.77 2.29
N MET A 153 14.48 1.09 1.96
CA MET A 153 13.69 1.41 0.78
C MET A 153 12.19 1.31 1.01
N PHE A 154 11.45 1.97 0.14
CA PHE A 154 10.02 1.74 -0.01
C PHE A 154 9.63 1.63 -1.49
N TRP A 155 8.45 1.06 -1.71
CA TRP A 155 7.83 0.96 -3.03
C TRP A 155 6.37 1.37 -2.98
N ILE A 156 5.89 2.01 -4.05
CA ILE A 156 4.49 2.40 -4.22
C ILE A 156 3.98 1.90 -5.56
N GLY A 157 2.85 1.19 -5.54
CA GLY A 157 2.10 0.83 -6.73
C GLY A 157 0.75 1.55 -6.77
N MET A 158 0.53 2.37 -7.79
CA MET A 158 -0.69 3.15 -7.96
C MET A 158 -1.49 2.64 -9.16
N ILE A 159 -2.57 1.93 -8.87
CA ILE A 159 -3.57 1.55 -9.86
C ILE A 159 -4.96 1.86 -9.34
N GLN A 160 -5.93 2.04 -10.24
CA GLN A 160 -7.31 2.30 -9.90
C GLN A 160 -8.22 1.26 -10.57
N ALA A 161 -8.09 0.00 -10.13
CA ALA A 161 -8.87 -1.12 -10.64
C ALA A 161 -9.53 -1.91 -9.51
N ARG A 162 -10.84 -2.10 -9.58
CA ARG A 162 -11.63 -2.90 -8.63
C ARG A 162 -12.21 -4.15 -9.30
N GLY A 163 -12.52 -5.17 -8.53
CA GLY A 163 -13.21 -6.37 -8.99
C GLY A 163 -12.43 -7.67 -8.79
N LYS A 164 -13.03 -8.79 -9.20
CA LYS A 164 -12.40 -10.11 -9.07
C LYS A 164 -11.15 -10.17 -9.95
N ARG A 165 -10.04 -10.47 -9.33
CA ARG A 165 -8.66 -10.42 -9.82
C ARG A 165 -8.32 -11.46 -10.88
N ARG A 166 -9.15 -11.62 -11.93
CA ARG A 166 -8.88 -12.63 -12.96
C ARG A 166 -7.82 -12.23 -14.01
N HIS A 167 -7.39 -10.96 -14.06
CA HIS A 167 -6.63 -10.44 -15.22
C HIS A 167 -5.29 -9.79 -14.87
N GLY A 168 -4.50 -10.40 -14.00
CA GLY A 168 -3.09 -9.99 -13.81
C GLY A 168 -2.85 -8.90 -12.79
N ALA A 169 -3.80 -8.01 -12.51
CA ALA A 169 -3.62 -6.95 -11.51
C ALA A 169 -3.30 -7.48 -10.09
N ALA A 170 -3.74 -8.70 -9.78
CA ALA A 170 -3.40 -9.37 -8.53
C ALA A 170 -1.93 -9.77 -8.43
N LYS A 171 -1.34 -10.08 -9.58
CA LYS A 171 0.08 -10.49 -9.67
C LYS A 171 1.02 -9.31 -9.80
N MET A 172 0.55 -8.09 -10.09
CA MET A 172 1.43 -6.94 -10.28
C MET A 172 2.26 -6.65 -9.03
N ARG A 173 1.68 -6.79 -7.84
CA ARG A 173 2.41 -6.60 -6.58
C ARG A 173 3.49 -7.67 -6.40
N GLU A 174 3.17 -8.93 -6.66
CA GLU A 174 4.10 -10.06 -6.57
C GLU A 174 5.21 -9.91 -7.61
N VAL A 175 4.86 -9.70 -8.87
CA VAL A 175 5.82 -9.49 -9.96
C VAL A 175 6.72 -8.27 -9.71
N ALA A 176 6.17 -7.16 -9.19
CA ALA A 176 6.95 -5.99 -8.84
C ALA A 176 7.96 -6.30 -7.72
N ALA A 177 7.53 -7.06 -6.70
CA ALA A 177 8.43 -7.47 -5.62
C ALA A 177 9.54 -8.38 -6.15
N ASP A 178 9.22 -9.41 -6.93
CA ASP A 178 10.22 -10.31 -7.51
C ASP A 178 11.27 -9.54 -8.31
N ILE A 179 10.83 -8.68 -9.24
CA ILE A 179 11.75 -7.88 -10.08
C ILE A 179 12.67 -6.98 -9.23
N ILE A 180 12.10 -6.33 -8.21
CA ILE A 180 12.85 -5.38 -7.38
C ILE A 180 13.90 -6.12 -6.54
N TYR A 181 13.49 -7.16 -5.83
CA TYR A 181 14.40 -7.89 -4.97
C TYR A 181 15.45 -8.67 -5.78
N ASP A 182 15.11 -9.23 -6.93
CA ASP A 182 16.08 -9.81 -7.86
C ASP A 182 17.11 -8.77 -8.37
N SER A 183 16.72 -7.51 -8.47
CA SER A 183 17.61 -6.42 -8.91
C SER A 183 18.55 -5.91 -7.81
N ILE A 184 18.15 -6.00 -6.54
CA ILE A 184 18.95 -5.55 -5.38
C ILE A 184 20.01 -6.58 -5.00
N LEU A 185 19.65 -7.87 -4.99
CA LEU A 185 20.55 -8.95 -4.59
C LEU A 185 21.89 -8.98 -5.33
N PRO A 186 21.99 -8.71 -6.65
CA PRO A 186 23.27 -8.64 -7.35
C PRO A 186 24.14 -7.45 -6.94
N LEU A 187 23.54 -6.34 -6.51
CA LEU A 187 24.28 -5.13 -6.12
C LEU A 187 24.98 -5.28 -4.77
N SER A 188 24.39 -6.04 -3.84
CA SER A 188 25.01 -6.33 -2.53
C SER A 188 26.26 -7.21 -2.63
N LEU A 189 26.42 -7.95 -3.73
CA LEU A 189 27.62 -8.78 -4.01
C LEU A 189 28.76 -8.01 -4.69
N ILE A 190 28.56 -6.76 -5.10
CA ILE A 190 29.55 -5.93 -5.80
C ILE A 190 30.40 -5.10 -4.81
N HIS A 191 30.02 -5.05 -3.54
CA HIS A 191 30.77 -4.37 -2.49
C HIS A 191 31.73 -5.33 -1.73
N ILE A 192 32.59 -6.02 -2.49
CA ILE A 192 33.78 -6.70 -1.94
C ILE A 192 35.00 -5.92 -2.35
#